data_b4374f3f44b5980aadf8c26bb958ee5d
#
_entry.id   b4374f3f44b5980aadf8c26bb958ee5d
#
_cell.length_a   1.000
_cell.length_b   1.000
_cell.length_c   1.000
_cell.angle_alpha   90.00
_cell.angle_beta   90.00
_cell.angle_gamma   90.00
#
_symmetry.space_group_name_H-M   'P 1'
#
loop_
_entity.id
_entity.type
_entity.pdbx_description
1 polymer ?
#
loop_
_entity_poly.entity_id
_entity_poly.type
_entity_poly.pdbx_seq_one_letter_code
_entity_poly.pdbx_strand_id
1 'polypeptide(L)'
;MRKILFILVLVCITAVSTLNVLFSYQIQFIIDALTQQNQTAFMNNILWMMLIMVLLLVIEYFRQYLNTRYLNQVGLSIHKTIITKLYNLNFLDYKSKSSGEYLSILNNDIDKIKTFHYDAIISLYQGVITFIIACMALFSLDPLTAGLIIVVSIFPILIPYVFKHQTRKNNNQLSKNQSIYNTYLKDFVTGLLDIKNFRTSNIFVDKVNEKYDEVNQADQKDVKLTALINVLIGLFFYGCVVCILLVGGRQVLNGSITVGALALIIALSNELEMPVNLIADNFIKHPLCQRH
;
A
#
# COMPACT_ATOMS: atom_id res chain seq x y z
N MET A 1 -6.08 -15.71 21.84
CA MET A 1 -4.81 -15.66 21.12
C MET A 1 -4.84 -14.71 19.91
N ARG A 2 -5.81 -14.81 18.97
CA ARG A 2 -5.92 -13.92 17.78
C ARG A 2 -6.09 -12.44 18.12
N LYS A 3 -6.95 -12.10 19.11
CA LYS A 3 -7.15 -10.70 19.58
C LYS A 3 -5.88 -10.09 20.16
N ILE A 4 -5.10 -10.87 20.90
CA ILE A 4 -3.84 -10.42 21.52
C ILE A 4 -2.80 -10.11 20.43
N LEU A 5 -2.67 -10.99 19.43
CA LEU A 5 -1.77 -10.73 18.28
C LEU A 5 -2.16 -9.47 17.52
N PHE A 6 -3.44 -9.25 17.28
CA PHE A 6 -3.92 -8.03 16.64
C PHE A 6 -3.54 -6.78 17.44
N ILE A 7 -3.79 -6.78 18.76
CA ILE A 7 -3.41 -5.65 19.63
C ILE A 7 -1.89 -5.43 19.61
N LEU A 8 -1.08 -6.49 19.67
CA LEU A 8 0.37 -6.37 19.59
C LEU A 8 0.86 -5.77 18.27
N VAL A 9 0.24 -6.14 17.15
CA VAL A 9 0.54 -5.53 15.84
C VAL A 9 0.24 -4.03 15.86
N LEU A 10 -0.92 -3.62 16.40
CA LEU A 10 -1.27 -2.20 16.50
C LEU A 10 -0.29 -1.43 17.40
N VAL A 11 0.13 -2.01 18.52
CA VAL A 11 1.14 -1.41 19.41
C VAL A 11 2.48 -1.28 18.70
N CYS A 12 2.93 -2.29 17.96
CA CYS A 12 4.17 -2.21 17.18
C CYS A 12 4.08 -1.10 16.10
N ILE A 13 2.94 -0.97 15.42
CA ILE A 13 2.71 0.08 14.42
C ILE A 13 2.84 1.46 15.06
N THR A 14 2.17 1.72 16.20
CA THR A 14 2.28 3.00 16.89
C THR A 14 3.70 3.29 17.36
N ALA A 15 4.42 2.28 17.85
CA ALA A 15 5.81 2.41 18.27
C ALA A 15 6.72 2.76 17.08
N VAL A 16 6.58 2.07 15.93
CA VAL A 16 7.35 2.37 14.71
C VAL A 16 7.07 3.79 14.22
N SER A 17 5.79 4.20 14.14
CA SER A 17 5.43 5.55 13.69
C SER A 17 6.00 6.63 14.62
N THR A 18 6.00 6.39 15.94
CA THR A 18 6.59 7.33 16.91
C THR A 18 8.12 7.39 16.76
N LEU A 19 8.77 6.25 16.58
CA LEU A 19 10.23 6.20 16.41
C LEU A 19 10.68 6.86 15.10
N ASN A 20 9.90 6.76 14.01
CA ASN A 20 10.19 7.47 12.75
C ASN A 20 10.18 9.00 12.97
N VAL A 21 9.19 9.51 13.70
CA VAL A 21 9.14 10.93 14.04
C VAL A 21 10.33 11.33 14.93
N LEU A 22 10.67 10.51 15.94
CA LEU A 22 11.86 10.76 16.78
C LEU A 22 13.16 10.72 15.99
N PHE A 23 13.28 9.81 15.02
CA PHE A 23 14.41 9.75 14.10
C PHE A 23 14.52 11.05 13.28
N SER A 24 13.39 11.56 12.78
CA SER A 24 13.34 12.85 12.07
C SER A 24 13.77 14.01 12.95
N TYR A 25 13.40 14.03 14.24
CA TYR A 25 13.88 15.04 15.19
C TYR A 25 15.40 14.99 15.39
N GLN A 26 16.02 13.81 15.34
CA GLN A 26 17.48 13.74 15.44
C GLN A 26 18.17 14.42 14.26
N ILE A 27 17.57 14.39 13.05
CA ILE A 27 18.07 15.14 11.89
C ILE A 27 18.12 16.64 12.20
N GLN A 28 17.08 17.20 12.81
CA GLN A 28 17.04 18.58 13.24
C GLN A 28 18.20 18.89 14.21
N PHE A 29 18.32 18.11 15.29
CA PHE A 29 19.33 18.36 16.32
C PHE A 29 20.75 18.22 15.78
N ILE A 30 21.00 17.31 14.85
CA ILE A 30 22.29 17.15 14.20
C ILE A 30 22.62 18.38 13.34
N ILE A 31 21.68 18.86 12.52
CA ILE A 31 21.87 20.02 11.66
C ILE A 31 22.06 21.28 12.51
N ASP A 32 21.29 21.46 13.58
CA ASP A 32 21.43 22.59 14.46
C ASP A 32 22.77 22.58 15.23
N ALA A 33 23.24 21.40 15.65
CA ALA A 33 24.59 21.26 16.25
C ALA A 33 25.71 21.62 15.27
N LEU A 34 25.55 21.26 13.98
CA LEU A 34 26.51 21.61 12.92
C LEU A 34 26.52 23.12 12.66
N THR A 35 25.36 23.76 12.58
CA THR A 35 25.27 25.21 12.34
C THR A 35 25.83 26.02 13.52
N GLN A 36 25.74 25.48 14.74
CA GLN A 36 26.29 26.05 15.96
C GLN A 36 27.77 25.66 16.21
N GLN A 37 28.36 24.84 15.33
CA GLN A 37 29.73 24.29 15.46
C GLN A 37 29.98 23.56 16.80
N ASN A 38 28.94 22.96 17.38
CA ASN A 38 29.00 22.25 18.65
C ASN A 38 29.31 20.77 18.41
N GLN A 39 30.58 20.41 18.44
CA GLN A 39 31.08 19.05 18.16
C GLN A 39 30.56 18.02 19.17
N THR A 40 30.42 18.37 20.44
CA THR A 40 29.94 17.45 21.48
C THR A 40 28.45 17.12 21.32
N ALA A 41 27.61 18.13 21.05
CA ALA A 41 26.21 17.93 20.74
C ALA A 41 26.01 17.11 19.46
N PHE A 42 26.79 17.39 18.42
CA PHE A 42 26.77 16.63 17.17
C PHE A 42 27.04 15.14 17.40
N MET A 43 28.14 14.78 18.07
CA MET A 43 28.46 13.37 18.34
C MET A 43 27.40 12.67 19.22
N ASN A 44 26.87 13.36 20.22
CA ASN A 44 25.84 12.82 21.08
C ASN A 44 24.53 12.54 20.30
N ASN A 45 24.10 13.47 19.45
CA ASN A 45 22.90 13.28 18.62
C ASN A 45 23.06 12.16 17.58
N ILE A 46 24.27 11.98 17.02
CA ILE A 46 24.58 10.82 16.15
C ILE A 46 24.40 9.49 16.91
N LEU A 47 24.90 9.42 18.16
CA LEU A 47 24.76 8.20 18.98
C LEU A 47 23.27 7.91 19.29
N TRP A 48 22.49 8.95 19.63
CA TRP A 48 21.04 8.80 19.81
C TRP A 48 20.32 8.37 18.53
N MET A 49 20.69 8.93 17.38
CA MET A 49 20.14 8.54 16.09
C MET A 49 20.43 7.07 15.77
N MET A 50 21.67 6.58 16.02
CA MET A 50 22.02 5.18 15.88
C MET A 50 21.19 4.26 16.79
N LEU A 51 20.99 4.68 18.06
CA LEU A 51 20.17 3.91 18.99
C LEU A 51 18.71 3.81 18.52
N ILE A 52 18.13 4.94 18.10
CA ILE A 52 16.75 4.97 17.57
C ILE A 52 16.64 4.10 16.31
N MET A 53 17.62 4.15 15.41
CA MET A 53 17.67 3.31 14.21
C MET A 53 17.67 1.82 14.55
N VAL A 54 18.51 1.39 15.50
CA VAL A 54 18.53 -0.02 15.92
C VAL A 54 17.20 -0.44 16.54
N LEU A 55 16.63 0.38 17.41
CA LEU A 55 15.32 0.15 18.02
C LEU A 55 14.22 0.03 16.94
N LEU A 56 14.24 0.94 15.97
CA LEU A 56 13.29 0.96 14.86
C LEU A 56 13.34 -0.34 14.05
N LEU A 57 14.55 -0.80 13.68
CA LEU A 57 14.74 -2.03 12.92
C LEU A 57 14.27 -3.27 13.71
N VAL A 58 14.53 -3.31 15.02
CA VAL A 58 14.09 -4.41 15.89
C VAL A 58 12.57 -4.45 15.99
N ILE A 59 11.92 -3.30 16.24
CA ILE A 59 10.46 -3.24 16.39
C ILE A 59 9.78 -3.51 15.04
N GLU A 60 10.37 -3.03 13.92
CA GLU A 60 9.85 -3.31 12.57
C GLU A 60 9.91 -4.81 12.25
N TYR A 61 11.00 -5.51 12.63
CA TYR A 61 11.08 -6.95 12.50
C TYR A 61 9.95 -7.65 13.27
N PHE A 62 9.72 -7.26 14.54
CA PHE A 62 8.63 -7.83 15.34
C PHE A 62 7.25 -7.49 14.77
N ARG A 63 7.06 -6.28 14.25
CA ARG A 63 5.83 -5.87 13.58
C ARG A 63 5.51 -6.77 12.39
N GLN A 64 6.48 -6.98 11.49
CA GLN A 64 6.29 -7.84 10.32
C GLN A 64 6.03 -9.30 10.71
N TYR A 65 6.79 -9.83 11.68
CA TYR A 65 6.61 -11.18 12.17
C TYR A 65 5.22 -11.39 12.80
N LEU A 66 4.79 -10.49 13.66
CA LEU A 66 3.49 -10.55 14.33
C LEU A 66 2.33 -10.37 13.33
N ASN A 67 2.48 -9.46 12.36
CA ASN A 67 1.49 -9.26 11.29
C ASN A 67 1.29 -10.55 10.48
N THR A 68 2.39 -11.12 9.99
CA THR A 68 2.34 -12.39 9.24
C THR A 68 1.72 -13.52 10.07
N ARG A 69 2.10 -13.64 11.34
CA ARG A 69 1.53 -14.64 12.25
C ARG A 69 0.03 -14.43 12.48
N TYR A 70 -0.40 -13.18 12.62
CA TYR A 70 -1.82 -12.85 12.74
C TYR A 70 -2.60 -13.24 11.48
N LEU A 71 -2.14 -12.84 10.29
CA LEU A 71 -2.77 -13.16 9.01
C LEU A 71 -2.83 -14.67 8.75
N ASN A 72 -1.78 -15.40 9.11
CA ASN A 72 -1.78 -16.87 9.00
C ASN A 72 -2.80 -17.54 9.95
N GLN A 73 -2.97 -17.02 11.17
CA GLN A 73 -4.02 -17.52 12.07
C GLN A 73 -5.43 -17.19 11.56
N VAL A 74 -5.61 -16.03 10.94
CA VAL A 74 -6.87 -15.68 10.27
C VAL A 74 -7.14 -16.66 9.11
N GLY A 75 -6.16 -16.86 8.23
CA GLY A 75 -6.26 -17.80 7.12
C GLY A 75 -6.60 -19.22 7.56
N LEU A 76 -5.91 -19.72 8.60
CA LEU A 76 -6.19 -21.04 9.17
C LEU A 76 -7.62 -21.15 9.70
N SER A 77 -8.13 -20.11 10.36
CA SER A 77 -9.51 -20.10 10.87
C SER A 77 -10.53 -20.13 9.73
N ILE A 78 -10.31 -19.35 8.66
CA ILE A 78 -11.17 -19.32 7.48
C ILE A 78 -11.12 -20.68 6.78
N HIS A 79 -9.93 -21.22 6.56
CA HIS A 79 -9.72 -22.54 5.95
C HIS A 79 -10.48 -23.65 6.70
N LYS A 80 -10.34 -23.71 8.03
CA LYS A 80 -11.06 -24.69 8.85
C LYS A 80 -12.58 -24.54 8.71
N THR A 81 -13.09 -23.30 8.69
CA THR A 81 -14.53 -23.02 8.55
C THR A 81 -15.05 -23.49 7.19
N ILE A 82 -14.29 -23.22 6.10
CA ILE A 82 -14.67 -23.62 4.75
C ILE A 82 -14.65 -25.14 4.62
N ILE A 83 -13.60 -25.83 5.09
CA ILE A 83 -13.51 -27.30 5.04
C ILE A 83 -14.66 -27.94 5.82
N THR A 84 -14.99 -27.44 7.02
CA THR A 84 -16.13 -27.97 7.80
C THR A 84 -17.44 -27.76 7.05
N LYS A 85 -17.62 -26.59 6.40
CA LYS A 85 -18.83 -26.34 5.61
C LYS A 85 -18.89 -27.23 4.36
N LEU A 86 -17.79 -27.43 3.66
CA LEU A 86 -17.71 -28.34 2.50
C LEU A 86 -18.07 -29.77 2.88
N TYR A 87 -17.56 -30.25 4.03
CA TYR A 87 -17.90 -31.60 4.52
C TYR A 87 -19.39 -31.77 4.81
N ASN A 88 -20.07 -30.72 5.29
CA ASN A 88 -21.48 -30.72 5.62
C ASN A 88 -22.42 -30.35 4.45
N LEU A 89 -21.90 -30.16 3.22
CA LEU A 89 -22.74 -29.89 2.05
C LEU A 89 -23.55 -31.14 1.66
N ASN A 90 -24.79 -30.90 1.25
CA ASN A 90 -25.61 -31.94 0.61
C ASN A 90 -25.02 -32.32 -0.74
N PHE A 91 -25.27 -33.56 -1.19
CA PHE A 91 -24.74 -34.09 -2.43
C PHE A 91 -25.11 -33.23 -3.66
N LEU A 92 -26.31 -32.65 -3.71
CA LEU A 92 -26.77 -31.78 -4.80
C LEU A 92 -25.97 -30.46 -4.83
N ASP A 93 -25.75 -29.86 -3.66
CA ASP A 93 -25.00 -28.62 -3.54
C ASP A 93 -23.50 -28.84 -3.87
N TYR A 94 -22.94 -29.99 -3.48
CA TYR A 94 -21.58 -30.34 -3.83
C TYR A 94 -21.40 -30.50 -5.35
N LYS A 95 -22.36 -31.15 -6.03
CA LYS A 95 -22.31 -31.33 -7.50
C LYS A 95 -22.54 -30.03 -8.29
N SER A 96 -23.02 -28.97 -7.67
CA SER A 96 -23.27 -27.68 -8.33
C SER A 96 -21.99 -26.98 -8.78
N LYS A 97 -20.84 -27.33 -8.18
CA LYS A 97 -19.52 -26.76 -8.47
C LYS A 97 -18.52 -27.84 -8.85
N SER A 98 -17.56 -27.48 -9.68
CA SER A 98 -16.45 -28.37 -10.06
C SER A 98 -15.42 -28.47 -8.92
N SER A 99 -14.68 -29.56 -8.86
CA SER A 99 -13.55 -29.70 -7.91
C SER A 99 -12.51 -28.59 -8.05
N GLY A 100 -12.29 -28.10 -9.27
CA GLY A 100 -11.41 -26.98 -9.54
C GLY A 100 -11.87 -25.66 -8.90
N GLU A 101 -13.19 -25.41 -8.87
CA GLU A 101 -13.74 -24.23 -8.17
C GLU A 101 -13.52 -24.31 -6.66
N TYR A 102 -13.73 -25.46 -6.05
CA TYR A 102 -13.46 -25.64 -4.61
C TYR A 102 -11.98 -25.45 -4.27
N LEU A 103 -11.08 -25.97 -5.12
CA LEU A 103 -9.64 -25.74 -4.96
C LEU A 103 -9.27 -24.27 -5.13
N SER A 104 -9.90 -23.54 -6.05
CA SER A 104 -9.69 -22.10 -6.21
C SER A 104 -10.14 -21.31 -4.98
N ILE A 105 -11.28 -21.65 -4.40
CA ILE A 105 -11.75 -21.03 -3.15
C ILE A 105 -10.74 -21.24 -2.01
N LEU A 106 -10.23 -22.48 -1.86
CA LEU A 106 -9.32 -22.81 -0.77
C LEU A 106 -7.93 -22.19 -0.93
N ASN A 107 -7.42 -22.11 -2.16
CA ASN A 107 -6.05 -21.63 -2.41
C ASN A 107 -5.99 -20.12 -2.69
N ASN A 108 -6.94 -19.57 -3.43
CA ASN A 108 -6.86 -18.19 -3.91
C ASN A 108 -7.75 -17.23 -3.12
N ASP A 109 -8.99 -17.63 -2.80
CA ASP A 109 -9.95 -16.69 -2.21
C ASP A 109 -9.66 -16.45 -0.73
N ILE A 110 -9.11 -17.42 -0.01
CA ILE A 110 -8.63 -17.23 1.37
C ILE A 110 -7.52 -16.18 1.41
N ASP A 111 -6.56 -16.23 0.47
CA ASP A 111 -5.48 -15.27 0.42
C ASP A 111 -5.98 -13.86 0.02
N LYS A 112 -6.95 -13.78 -0.88
CA LYS A 112 -7.61 -12.51 -1.19
C LYS A 112 -8.31 -11.92 0.04
N ILE A 113 -9.03 -12.72 0.82
CA ILE A 113 -9.69 -12.25 2.05
C ILE A 113 -8.66 -11.76 3.07
N LYS A 114 -7.56 -12.50 3.28
CA LYS A 114 -6.48 -12.06 4.16
C LYS A 114 -5.93 -10.70 3.75
N THR A 115 -5.58 -10.54 2.48
CA THR A 115 -4.95 -9.32 1.96
C THR A 115 -5.92 -8.16 1.87
N PHE A 116 -7.09 -8.35 1.23
CA PHE A 116 -8.00 -7.24 0.94
C PHE A 116 -8.88 -6.84 2.12
N HIS A 117 -9.02 -7.69 3.14
CA HIS A 117 -9.84 -7.34 4.30
C HIS A 117 -8.99 -7.12 5.55
N TYR A 118 -8.24 -8.12 5.99
CA TYR A 118 -7.52 -8.04 7.27
C TYR A 118 -6.26 -7.21 7.20
N ASP A 119 -5.44 -7.40 6.17
CA ASP A 119 -4.21 -6.62 6.00
C ASP A 119 -4.52 -5.16 5.60
N ALA A 120 -5.57 -4.94 4.82
CA ALA A 120 -6.05 -3.60 4.50
C ALA A 120 -6.47 -2.78 5.75
N ILE A 121 -7.15 -3.41 6.73
CA ILE A 121 -7.52 -2.75 8.00
C ILE A 121 -6.27 -2.34 8.78
N ILE A 122 -5.27 -3.22 8.84
CA ILE A 122 -3.99 -2.95 9.53
C ILE A 122 -3.25 -1.81 8.83
N SER A 123 -3.20 -1.83 7.51
CA SER A 123 -2.57 -0.78 6.69
C SER A 123 -3.28 0.57 6.83
N LEU A 124 -4.62 0.58 6.88
CA LEU A 124 -5.39 1.80 7.15
C LEU A 124 -5.10 2.35 8.55
N TYR A 125 -5.04 1.50 9.57
CA TYR A 125 -4.66 1.92 10.91
C TYR A 125 -3.25 2.52 10.92
N GLN A 126 -2.29 1.88 10.25
CA GLN A 126 -0.93 2.39 10.12
C GLN A 126 -0.93 3.79 9.48
N GLY A 127 -1.63 3.96 8.35
CA GLY A 127 -1.74 5.24 7.68
C GLY A 127 -2.32 6.34 8.59
N VAL A 128 -3.43 6.05 9.27
CA VAL A 128 -4.09 7.02 10.15
C VAL A 128 -3.20 7.40 11.34
N ILE A 129 -2.58 6.44 12.02
CA ILE A 129 -1.76 6.72 13.20
C ILE A 129 -0.49 7.50 12.83
N THR A 130 0.18 7.11 11.71
CA THR A 130 1.35 7.83 11.21
C THR A 130 0.98 9.27 10.84
N PHE A 131 -0.15 9.48 10.17
CA PHE A 131 -0.64 10.80 9.83
C PHE A 131 -0.88 11.67 11.09
N ILE A 132 -1.56 11.12 12.10
CA ILE A 132 -1.84 11.84 13.36
C ILE A 132 -0.54 12.23 14.07
N ILE A 133 0.42 11.30 14.21
CA ILE A 133 1.69 11.54 14.91
C ILE A 133 2.52 12.59 14.15
N ALA A 134 2.60 12.49 12.82
CA ALA A 134 3.31 13.46 11.98
C ALA A 134 2.66 14.87 12.07
N CYS A 135 1.32 14.94 12.01
CA CYS A 135 0.61 16.22 12.20
C CYS A 135 0.87 16.84 13.58
N MET A 136 0.82 16.06 14.66
CA MET A 136 1.14 16.57 16.01
C MET A 136 2.57 17.09 16.08
N ALA A 137 3.53 16.41 15.48
CA ALA A 137 4.92 16.84 15.42
C ALA A 137 5.06 18.15 14.63
N LEU A 138 4.43 18.26 13.45
CA LEU A 138 4.46 19.49 12.63
C LEU A 138 3.84 20.69 13.36
N PHE A 139 2.68 20.52 14.02
CA PHE A 139 2.04 21.59 14.77
C PHE A 139 2.87 22.09 15.97
N SER A 140 3.69 21.23 16.56
CA SER A 140 4.57 21.62 17.66
C SER A 140 5.76 22.50 17.22
N LEU A 141 6.08 22.49 15.91
CA LEU A 141 7.21 23.27 15.35
C LEU A 141 6.74 24.65 14.86
N ASP A 142 5.86 24.67 13.90
CA ASP A 142 5.30 25.90 13.33
C ASP A 142 3.86 25.66 12.86
N PRO A 143 2.85 26.20 13.57
CA PRO A 143 1.45 25.99 13.21
C PRO A 143 1.06 26.48 11.82
N LEU A 144 1.73 27.53 11.31
CA LEU A 144 1.43 28.10 10.00
C LEU A 144 1.90 27.16 8.88
N THR A 145 3.14 26.71 8.95
CA THR A 145 3.70 25.75 7.98
C THR A 145 3.00 24.39 8.08
N ALA A 146 2.65 23.94 9.30
CA ALA A 146 1.89 22.71 9.51
C ALA A 146 0.51 22.78 8.83
N GLY A 147 -0.23 23.88 8.99
CA GLY A 147 -1.51 24.09 8.34
C GLY A 147 -1.41 24.04 6.79
N LEU A 148 -0.39 24.69 6.23
CA LEU A 148 -0.11 24.65 4.79
C LEU A 148 0.15 23.23 4.29
N ILE A 149 1.03 22.48 4.97
CA ILE A 149 1.38 21.11 4.59
C ILE A 149 0.15 20.20 4.62
N ILE A 150 -0.65 20.27 5.68
CA ILE A 150 -1.85 19.44 5.83
C ILE A 150 -2.85 19.73 4.71
N VAL A 151 -3.11 21.01 4.41
CA VAL A 151 -4.00 21.39 3.31
C VAL A 151 -3.50 20.83 1.98
N VAL A 152 -2.20 20.98 1.67
CA VAL A 152 -1.61 20.46 0.44
C VAL A 152 -1.63 18.93 0.39
N SER A 153 -1.43 18.25 1.52
CA SER A 153 -1.44 16.78 1.61
C SER A 153 -2.83 16.14 1.40
N ILE A 154 -3.91 16.92 1.50
CA ILE A 154 -5.27 16.44 1.21
C ILE A 154 -5.51 16.29 -0.30
N PHE A 155 -4.91 17.16 -1.12
CA PHE A 155 -5.14 17.15 -2.57
C PHE A 155 -4.80 15.82 -3.27
N PRO A 156 -3.69 15.14 -2.98
CA PRO A 156 -3.38 13.84 -3.56
C PRO A 156 -4.46 12.79 -3.33
N ILE A 157 -5.20 12.84 -2.21
CA ILE A 157 -6.31 11.90 -1.91
C ILE A 157 -7.47 12.09 -2.90
N LEU A 158 -7.67 13.31 -3.40
CA LEU A 158 -8.74 13.61 -4.36
C LEU A 158 -8.45 13.07 -5.76
N ILE A 159 -7.18 12.90 -6.14
CA ILE A 159 -6.79 12.47 -7.48
C ILE A 159 -7.37 11.10 -7.84
N PRO A 160 -7.18 10.03 -7.04
CA PRO A 160 -7.81 8.72 -7.31
C PRO A 160 -9.34 8.79 -7.36
N TYR A 161 -9.93 9.66 -6.56
CA TYR A 161 -11.40 9.85 -6.57
C TYR A 161 -11.90 10.40 -7.91
N VAL A 162 -11.20 11.39 -8.48
CA VAL A 162 -11.52 11.96 -9.79
C VAL A 162 -11.40 10.90 -10.90
N PHE A 163 -10.36 10.07 -10.85
CA PHE A 163 -10.11 9.04 -11.86
C PHE A 163 -10.84 7.71 -11.59
N LYS A 164 -11.59 7.58 -10.49
CA LYS A 164 -12.27 6.36 -10.05
C LYS A 164 -13.10 5.69 -11.15
N HIS A 165 -13.85 6.47 -11.92
CA HIS A 165 -14.71 5.94 -13.00
C HIS A 165 -13.86 5.32 -14.11
N GLN A 166 -12.77 5.99 -14.51
CA GLN A 166 -11.89 5.52 -15.57
C GLN A 166 -11.10 4.27 -15.13
N THR A 167 -10.57 4.27 -13.92
CA THR A 167 -9.89 3.11 -13.33
C THR A 167 -10.83 1.91 -13.27
N ARG A 168 -12.06 2.09 -12.80
CA ARG A 168 -13.06 1.03 -12.77
C ARG A 168 -13.37 0.48 -14.16
N LYS A 169 -13.50 1.35 -15.16
CA LYS A 169 -13.74 0.94 -16.56
C LYS A 169 -12.59 0.11 -17.09
N ASN A 170 -11.34 0.56 -16.89
CA ASN A 170 -10.15 -0.16 -17.34
C ASN A 170 -10.02 -1.53 -16.66
N ASN A 171 -10.19 -1.59 -15.34
CA ASN A 171 -10.12 -2.83 -14.56
C ASN A 171 -11.21 -3.84 -14.99
N ASN A 172 -12.44 -3.36 -15.24
CA ASN A 172 -13.51 -4.23 -15.73
C ASN A 172 -13.19 -4.78 -17.13
N GLN A 173 -12.59 -3.97 -18.00
CA GLN A 173 -12.16 -4.39 -19.33
C GLN A 173 -11.04 -5.42 -19.26
N LEU A 174 -10.01 -5.17 -18.44
CA LEU A 174 -8.91 -6.09 -18.21
C LEU A 174 -9.42 -7.43 -17.67
N SER A 175 -10.27 -7.40 -16.63
CA SER A 175 -10.87 -8.61 -16.06
C SER A 175 -11.72 -9.39 -17.05
N LYS A 176 -12.49 -8.71 -17.92
CA LYS A 176 -13.26 -9.34 -19.00
C LYS A 176 -12.36 -10.02 -20.01
N ASN A 177 -11.34 -9.31 -20.51
CA ASN A 177 -10.39 -9.85 -21.49
C ASN A 177 -9.62 -11.04 -20.90
N GLN A 178 -9.21 -10.95 -19.63
CA GLN A 178 -8.55 -12.05 -18.92
C GLN A 178 -9.44 -13.31 -18.82
N SER A 179 -10.73 -13.13 -18.53
CA SER A 179 -11.70 -14.23 -18.48
C SER A 179 -11.86 -14.90 -19.86
N ILE A 180 -11.95 -14.10 -20.92
CA ILE A 180 -12.03 -14.60 -22.31
C ILE A 180 -10.77 -15.37 -22.67
N TYR A 181 -9.59 -14.79 -22.43
CA TYR A 181 -8.30 -15.43 -22.66
C TYR A 181 -8.18 -16.78 -21.93
N ASN A 182 -8.54 -16.81 -20.65
CA ASN A 182 -8.50 -18.04 -19.84
C ASN A 182 -9.42 -19.13 -20.41
N THR A 183 -10.57 -18.77 -20.99
CA THR A 183 -11.46 -19.73 -21.66
C THR A 183 -10.79 -20.31 -22.91
N TYR A 184 -10.25 -19.45 -23.79
CA TYR A 184 -9.53 -19.90 -24.99
C TYR A 184 -8.30 -20.75 -24.66
N LEU A 185 -7.55 -20.36 -23.61
CA LEU A 185 -6.39 -21.11 -23.14
C LEU A 185 -6.79 -22.49 -22.62
N LYS A 186 -7.88 -22.57 -21.84
CA LYS A 186 -8.43 -23.84 -21.36
C LYS A 186 -8.85 -24.75 -22.52
N ASP A 187 -9.58 -24.21 -23.50
CA ASP A 187 -10.03 -24.97 -24.67
C ASP A 187 -8.85 -25.45 -25.51
N PHE A 188 -7.83 -24.61 -25.69
CA PHE A 188 -6.58 -24.98 -26.37
C PHE A 188 -5.85 -26.14 -25.66
N VAL A 189 -5.70 -26.06 -24.31
CA VAL A 189 -5.00 -27.08 -23.52
C VAL A 189 -5.78 -28.41 -23.51
N THR A 190 -7.11 -28.35 -23.36
CA THR A 190 -7.96 -29.55 -23.36
C THR A 190 -8.07 -30.21 -24.73
N GLY A 191 -8.12 -29.40 -25.79
CA GLY A 191 -8.20 -29.88 -27.18
C GLY A 191 -6.84 -30.14 -27.87
N LEU A 192 -5.72 -30.07 -27.13
CA LEU A 192 -4.36 -30.09 -27.71
C LEU A 192 -4.09 -31.33 -28.55
N LEU A 193 -4.59 -32.51 -28.16
CA LEU A 193 -4.44 -33.75 -28.92
C LEU A 193 -5.21 -33.71 -30.25
N ASP A 194 -6.43 -33.17 -30.22
CA ASP A 194 -7.27 -33.04 -31.42
C ASP A 194 -6.66 -32.02 -32.40
N ILE A 195 -6.20 -30.87 -31.87
CA ILE A 195 -5.53 -29.84 -32.66
C ILE A 195 -4.29 -30.39 -33.36
N LYS A 196 -3.50 -31.24 -32.71
CA LYS A 196 -2.32 -31.90 -33.29
C LYS A 196 -2.72 -32.91 -34.34
N ASN A 197 -3.74 -33.71 -34.07
CA ASN A 197 -4.22 -34.75 -35.01
C ASN A 197 -4.76 -34.15 -36.32
N PHE A 198 -5.49 -33.03 -36.22
CA PHE A 198 -6.02 -32.32 -37.39
C PHE A 198 -5.05 -31.34 -38.04
N ARG A 199 -3.81 -31.21 -37.56
CA ARG A 199 -2.77 -30.27 -38.05
C ARG A 199 -3.23 -28.81 -38.17
N THR A 200 -4.14 -28.40 -37.29
CA THR A 200 -4.72 -27.04 -37.25
C THR A 200 -4.05 -26.13 -36.19
N SER A 201 -2.85 -26.52 -35.75
CA SER A 201 -2.14 -25.85 -34.64
C SER A 201 -1.97 -24.34 -34.82
N ASN A 202 -1.65 -23.87 -36.03
CA ASN A 202 -1.37 -22.46 -36.28
C ASN A 202 -2.58 -21.57 -36.00
N ILE A 203 -3.78 -22.00 -36.46
CA ILE A 203 -5.02 -21.23 -36.28
C ILE A 203 -5.37 -21.07 -34.81
N PHE A 204 -5.23 -22.12 -34.01
CA PHE A 204 -5.53 -22.07 -32.58
C PHE A 204 -4.48 -21.31 -31.80
N VAL A 205 -3.19 -21.47 -32.12
CA VAL A 205 -2.10 -20.71 -31.51
C VAL A 205 -2.26 -19.22 -31.80
N ASP A 206 -2.54 -18.83 -33.03
CA ASP A 206 -2.74 -17.45 -33.43
C ASP A 206 -3.94 -16.82 -32.67
N LYS A 207 -5.02 -17.59 -32.51
CA LYS A 207 -6.20 -17.12 -31.79
C LYS A 207 -5.99 -16.93 -30.28
N VAL A 208 -5.23 -17.83 -29.65
CA VAL A 208 -4.84 -17.67 -28.24
C VAL A 208 -3.93 -16.46 -28.06
N ASN A 209 -2.96 -16.27 -28.97
CA ASN A 209 -2.08 -15.11 -28.94
C ASN A 209 -2.84 -13.81 -29.18
N GLU A 210 -3.80 -13.77 -30.12
CA GLU A 210 -4.69 -12.60 -30.31
C GLU A 210 -5.42 -12.22 -29.04
N LYS A 211 -5.97 -13.21 -28.30
CA LYS A 211 -6.67 -12.95 -27.03
C LYS A 211 -5.71 -12.49 -25.93
N TYR A 212 -4.49 -12.96 -25.91
CA TYR A 212 -3.46 -12.47 -25.02
C TYR A 212 -3.06 -11.04 -25.34
N ASP A 213 -2.97 -10.67 -26.61
CA ASP A 213 -2.71 -9.29 -27.02
C ASP A 213 -3.82 -8.33 -26.61
N GLU A 214 -5.10 -8.76 -26.66
CA GLU A 214 -6.22 -7.99 -26.12
C GLU A 214 -6.08 -7.74 -24.59
N VAL A 215 -5.58 -8.72 -23.83
CA VAL A 215 -5.27 -8.57 -22.41
C VAL A 215 -4.14 -7.57 -22.22
N ASN A 216 -3.04 -7.70 -22.97
CA ASN A 216 -1.90 -6.80 -22.89
C ASN A 216 -2.28 -5.34 -23.22
N GLN A 217 -3.13 -5.13 -24.22
CA GLN A 217 -3.61 -3.80 -24.57
C GLN A 217 -4.48 -3.19 -23.46
N ALA A 218 -5.31 -4.00 -22.80
CA ALA A 218 -6.13 -3.54 -21.69
C ALA A 218 -5.26 -3.21 -20.45
N ASP A 219 -4.28 -4.07 -20.16
CA ASP A 219 -3.30 -3.87 -19.09
C ASP A 219 -2.48 -2.59 -19.31
N GLN A 220 -1.95 -2.37 -20.52
CA GLN A 220 -1.23 -1.15 -20.86
C GLN A 220 -2.06 0.13 -20.67
N LYS A 221 -3.39 0.09 -20.92
CA LYS A 221 -4.27 1.23 -20.65
C LYS A 221 -4.42 1.49 -19.16
N ASP A 222 -4.52 0.44 -18.37
CA ASP A 222 -4.61 0.55 -16.91
C ASP A 222 -3.30 1.06 -16.30
N VAL A 223 -2.16 0.50 -16.73
CA VAL A 223 -0.82 0.95 -16.33
C VAL A 223 -0.57 2.42 -16.68
N LYS A 224 -0.95 2.86 -17.89
CA LYS A 224 -0.82 4.27 -18.30
C LYS A 224 -1.64 5.21 -17.42
N LEU A 225 -2.87 4.83 -17.08
CA LEU A 225 -3.73 5.61 -16.20
C LEU A 225 -3.16 5.67 -14.77
N THR A 226 -2.73 4.53 -14.25
CA THR A 226 -2.11 4.44 -12.92
C THR A 226 -0.81 5.25 -12.86
N ALA A 227 0.02 5.18 -13.89
CA ALA A 227 1.23 5.99 -13.99
C ALA A 227 0.91 7.50 -14.00
N LEU A 228 -0.13 7.93 -14.74
CA LEU A 228 -0.58 9.33 -14.73
C LEU A 228 -1.03 9.77 -13.33
N ILE A 229 -1.83 8.94 -12.65
CA ILE A 229 -2.29 9.20 -11.28
C ILE A 229 -1.08 9.35 -10.34
N ASN A 230 -0.10 8.45 -10.41
CA ASN A 230 1.10 8.49 -9.57
C ASN A 230 1.96 9.74 -9.86
N VAL A 231 2.10 10.13 -11.12
CA VAL A 231 2.80 11.38 -11.49
C VAL A 231 2.08 12.61 -10.93
N LEU A 232 0.75 12.65 -10.99
CA LEU A 232 -0.02 13.77 -10.43
C LEU A 232 0.11 13.82 -8.89
N ILE A 233 0.05 12.67 -8.21
CA ILE A 233 0.30 12.58 -6.77
C ILE A 233 1.70 13.09 -6.45
N GLY A 234 2.73 12.60 -7.16
CA GLY A 234 4.12 13.01 -6.97
C GLY A 234 4.32 14.52 -7.18
N LEU A 235 3.65 15.11 -8.16
CA LEU A 235 3.71 16.55 -8.41
C LEU A 235 3.25 17.38 -7.21
N PHE A 236 2.21 16.94 -6.51
CA PHE A 236 1.76 17.60 -5.28
C PHE A 236 2.77 17.46 -4.14
N PHE A 237 3.40 16.28 -3.97
CA PHE A 237 4.43 16.11 -2.94
C PHE A 237 5.67 16.94 -3.21
N TYR A 238 6.20 16.90 -4.44
CA TYR A 238 7.34 17.76 -4.81
C TYR A 238 7.00 19.24 -4.76
N GLY A 239 5.77 19.61 -5.17
CA GLY A 239 5.27 20.98 -5.02
C GLY A 239 5.19 21.42 -3.54
N CYS A 240 4.78 20.51 -2.65
CA CYS A 240 4.78 20.75 -1.20
C CYS A 240 6.19 21.06 -0.69
N VAL A 241 7.19 20.27 -1.07
CA VAL A 241 8.60 20.51 -0.68
C VAL A 241 9.08 21.87 -1.18
N VAL A 242 8.74 22.26 -2.41
CA VAL A 242 9.07 23.61 -2.95
C VAL A 242 8.40 24.70 -2.11
N CYS A 243 7.11 24.53 -1.76
CA CYS A 243 6.40 25.50 -0.90
C CYS A 243 7.03 25.59 0.51
N ILE A 244 7.41 24.45 1.10
CA ILE A 244 8.10 24.42 2.40
C ILE A 244 9.42 25.18 2.31
N LEU A 245 10.22 24.96 1.25
CA LEU A 245 11.48 25.67 1.05
C LEU A 245 11.30 27.17 0.84
N LEU A 246 10.25 27.59 0.15
CA LEU A 246 9.95 29.02 -0.04
C LEU A 246 9.50 29.69 1.26
N VAL A 247 8.54 29.11 1.97
CA VAL A 247 7.97 29.70 3.19
C VAL A 247 8.93 29.50 4.36
N GLY A 248 9.35 28.28 4.62
CA GLY A 248 10.26 27.94 5.72
C GLY A 248 11.66 28.51 5.52
N GLY A 249 12.16 28.53 4.28
CA GLY A 249 13.44 29.17 3.97
C GLY A 249 13.42 30.67 4.27
N ARG A 250 12.31 31.37 3.97
CA ARG A 250 12.14 32.78 4.35
C ARG A 250 12.11 32.95 5.87
N GLN A 251 11.47 32.02 6.59
CA GLN A 251 11.46 32.05 8.06
C GLN A 251 12.85 31.83 8.64
N VAL A 252 13.66 30.91 8.05
CA VAL A 252 15.07 30.72 8.45
C VAL A 252 15.89 32.00 8.22
N LEU A 253 15.76 32.63 7.06
CA LEU A 253 16.46 33.88 6.75
C LEU A 253 16.07 35.03 7.70
N ASN A 254 14.83 35.03 8.18
CA ASN A 254 14.34 36.00 9.19
C ASN A 254 14.71 35.58 10.64
N GLY A 255 15.36 34.46 10.87
CA GLY A 255 15.74 33.96 12.18
C GLY A 255 14.57 33.41 13.02
N SER A 256 13.39 33.17 12.42
CA SER A 256 12.20 32.69 13.14
C SER A 256 12.26 31.19 13.43
N ILE A 257 12.90 30.40 12.56
CA ILE A 257 13.15 28.97 12.74
C ILE A 257 14.61 28.64 12.41
N THR A 258 15.09 27.50 12.92
CA THR A 258 16.46 27.03 12.61
C THR A 258 16.50 26.28 11.26
N VAL A 259 17.72 26.11 10.71
CA VAL A 259 17.94 25.28 9.50
C VAL A 259 17.54 23.82 9.78
N GLY A 260 17.85 23.32 10.98
CA GLY A 260 17.46 21.98 11.41
C GLY A 260 15.93 21.82 11.50
N ALA A 261 15.21 22.84 11.99
CA ALA A 261 13.75 22.81 12.01
C ALA A 261 13.15 22.75 10.60
N LEU A 262 13.72 23.48 9.63
CA LEU A 262 13.30 23.39 8.23
C LEU A 262 13.53 21.97 7.66
N ALA A 263 14.67 21.39 7.96
CA ALA A 263 14.97 20.00 7.53
C ALA A 263 14.00 18.99 8.17
N LEU A 264 13.66 19.16 9.45
CA LEU A 264 12.65 18.34 10.12
C LEU A 264 11.27 18.47 9.47
N ILE A 265 10.84 19.69 9.14
CA ILE A 265 9.55 19.93 8.46
C ILE A 265 9.49 19.18 7.12
N ILE A 266 10.58 19.20 6.35
CA ILE A 266 10.67 18.42 5.08
C ILE A 266 10.62 16.92 5.37
N ALA A 267 11.35 16.42 6.36
CA ALA A 267 11.34 15.01 6.72
C ALA A 267 9.94 14.54 7.15
N LEU A 268 9.25 15.31 8.00
CA LEU A 268 7.89 15.00 8.45
C LEU A 268 6.86 15.08 7.30
N SER A 269 7.05 15.99 6.33
CA SER A 269 6.16 16.05 5.15
C SER A 269 6.27 14.81 4.29
N ASN A 270 7.44 14.19 4.18
CA ASN A 270 7.64 12.92 3.48
C ASN A 270 6.94 11.75 4.21
N GLU A 271 6.86 11.78 5.54
CA GLU A 271 6.12 10.77 6.32
C GLU A 271 4.60 10.80 6.03
N LEU A 272 4.06 11.91 5.50
CA LEU A 272 2.67 12.01 5.10
C LEU A 272 2.38 11.37 3.73
N GLU A 273 3.39 11.09 2.91
CA GLU A 273 3.23 10.47 1.59
C GLU A 273 2.67 9.04 1.69
N MET A 274 3.22 8.23 2.60
CA MET A 274 2.79 6.83 2.78
C MET A 274 1.31 6.69 3.17
N PRO A 275 0.80 7.41 4.19
CA PRO A 275 -0.63 7.41 4.53
C PRO A 275 -1.54 7.79 3.37
N VAL A 276 -1.16 8.81 2.61
CA VAL A 276 -1.93 9.29 1.47
C VAL A 276 -1.99 8.22 0.37
N ASN A 277 -0.84 7.58 0.04
CA ASN A 277 -0.78 6.50 -0.92
C ASN A 277 -1.58 5.27 -0.48
N LEU A 278 -1.54 4.90 0.81
CA LEU A 278 -2.35 3.80 1.36
C LEU A 278 -3.86 4.08 1.23
N ILE A 279 -4.29 5.30 1.49
CA ILE A 279 -5.69 5.71 1.31
C ILE A 279 -6.04 5.66 -0.17
N ALA A 280 -5.21 6.23 -1.04
CA ALA A 280 -5.41 6.26 -2.49
C ALA A 280 -5.53 4.84 -3.08
N ASP A 281 -4.64 3.93 -2.70
CA ASP A 281 -4.63 2.53 -3.13
C ASP A 281 -5.89 1.77 -2.69
N ASN A 282 -6.35 2.00 -1.47
CA ASN A 282 -7.59 1.37 -0.98
C ASN A 282 -8.82 1.87 -1.74
N PHE A 283 -8.86 3.14 -2.15
CA PHE A 283 -9.94 3.65 -3.01
C PHE A 283 -9.92 3.04 -4.41
N ILE A 284 -8.75 2.72 -4.95
CA ILE A 284 -8.60 2.09 -6.27
C ILE A 284 -8.95 0.61 -6.22
N LYS A 285 -8.53 -0.12 -5.17
CA LYS A 285 -8.67 -1.58 -5.04
C LYS A 285 -10.03 -2.05 -4.52
N HIS A 286 -10.76 -1.22 -3.77
CA HIS A 286 -12.03 -1.59 -3.14
C HIS A 286 -13.21 -1.95 -4.08
N PRO A 287 -13.29 -1.51 -5.35
CA PRO A 287 -14.38 -1.93 -6.24
C PRO A 287 -14.37 -3.41 -6.62
N LEU A 288 -13.26 -4.10 -6.44
CA LEU A 288 -13.11 -5.52 -6.82
C LEU A 288 -13.71 -6.49 -5.79
N CYS A 289 -13.91 -6.05 -4.55
CA CYS A 289 -14.38 -6.92 -3.45
C CYS A 289 -15.90 -6.98 -3.29
N GLN A 290 -16.69 -6.18 -4.05
CA GLN A 290 -18.15 -6.09 -3.91
C GLN A 290 -18.96 -7.00 -4.86
N ARG A 291 -18.31 -7.91 -5.58
CA ARG A 291 -19.01 -8.88 -6.44
C ARG A 291 -18.46 -10.30 -6.21
N HIS A 292 -18.77 -10.87 -5.07
CA HIS A 292 -18.92 -12.32 -4.92
C HIS A 292 -19.84 -12.65 -3.77
#